data_7de12bf8f8734d26207b99da8b74a000
#
_entry.id   7de12bf8f8734d26207b99da8b74a000
#
_cell.length_a   1.000
_cell.length_b   1.000
_cell.length_c   1.000
_cell.angle_alpha   90.00
_cell.angle_beta   90.00
_cell.angle_gamma   90.00
#
_symmetry.space_group_name_H-M   'P 1'
#
loop_
_entity.id
_entity.type
_entity.pdbx_description
1 polymer ?
#
loop_
_entity_poly.entity_id
_entity_poly.type
_entity_poly.pdbx_seq_one_letter_code
_entity_poly.pdbx_strand_id
1 'polypeptide(L)'
;MSKRPMRQRLFIEPDYAADNAFGKPLHGWKTKGLIDPVVGQLHGFVNDMGFALMHVVNQKADGDAWKDLYDQFVLFENPGAIVVCTDDAGRVGLVQNFRLVGDRLDAFLKDPETGAYDSAAYVRMLRDKRRFAAAVEALGAYVWELPRGLAPAGLSSDVAGFIKKVAQIEAKEEGGFDIIDAELCGKVNANTTFFPHAQHVVRGTIVARGANRPEELETIGKVKMFTPEDLRRMADEDELFDGLTLASLAKAAYHF
;
A
#
# COMPACT_ATOMS: atom_id res chain seq x y z
N MET A 1 11.71 -23.76 23.39
CA MET A 1 11.13 -22.92 22.32
C MET A 1 10.78 -23.85 21.16
N SER A 2 9.53 -23.91 20.73
CA SER A 2 9.11 -24.69 19.57
C SER A 2 9.79 -24.10 18.32
N LYS A 3 10.54 -24.88 17.57
CA LYS A 3 11.14 -24.45 16.28
C LYS A 3 9.98 -24.07 15.35
N ARG A 4 9.97 -22.86 14.82
CA ARG A 4 8.95 -22.45 13.85
C ARG A 4 9.04 -23.37 12.63
N PRO A 5 7.94 -23.98 12.16
CA PRO A 5 7.98 -24.93 11.06
C PRO A 5 8.20 -24.28 9.68
N MET A 6 8.11 -22.96 9.62
CA MET A 6 8.25 -22.14 8.40
C MET A 6 9.13 -20.91 8.64
N ARG A 7 9.88 -20.51 7.64
CA ARG A 7 10.62 -19.23 7.61
C ARG A 7 10.66 -18.64 6.20
N GLN A 8 11.08 -17.40 6.11
CA GLN A 8 11.45 -16.74 4.86
C GLN A 8 12.93 -16.39 4.91
N ARG A 9 13.62 -16.52 3.78
CA ARG A 9 14.95 -15.98 3.57
C ARG A 9 14.96 -15.08 2.34
N LEU A 10 15.89 -14.15 2.30
CA LEU A 10 16.14 -13.36 1.10
C LEU A 10 16.74 -14.27 0.02
N PHE A 11 16.24 -14.07 -1.21
CA PHE A 11 16.84 -14.76 -2.35
C PHE A 11 18.15 -14.07 -2.72
N ILE A 12 19.18 -14.86 -2.90
CA ILE A 12 20.54 -14.39 -3.17
C ILE A 12 21.09 -15.22 -4.33
N GLU A 13 21.37 -14.57 -5.44
CA GLU A 13 22.06 -15.17 -6.59
C GLU A 13 23.47 -14.60 -6.73
N PRO A 14 24.50 -15.45 -6.86
CA PRO A 14 25.90 -15.01 -6.94
C PRO A 14 26.20 -14.16 -8.18
N ASP A 15 25.49 -14.40 -9.30
CA ASP A 15 25.80 -13.84 -10.63
C ASP A 15 24.74 -12.88 -11.17
N TYR A 16 23.86 -12.37 -10.31
CA TYR A 16 22.81 -11.47 -10.77
C TYR A 16 23.39 -10.08 -11.05
N ALA A 17 23.51 -9.76 -12.34
CA ALA A 17 23.77 -8.39 -12.74
C ALA A 17 22.49 -7.57 -12.54
N ALA A 18 22.54 -6.58 -11.65
CA ALA A 18 21.42 -5.70 -11.28
C ALA A 18 20.77 -5.01 -12.49
N ASP A 19 21.37 -5.05 -13.64
CA ASP A 19 20.93 -4.37 -14.86
C ASP A 19 19.91 -5.15 -15.70
N ASN A 20 19.61 -6.39 -15.41
CA ASN A 20 18.99 -7.29 -16.38
C ASN A 20 17.56 -7.75 -16.07
N ALA A 21 17.07 -7.70 -14.84
CA ALA A 21 15.75 -8.26 -14.54
C ALA A 21 14.59 -7.37 -15.01
N PHE A 22 14.75 -6.04 -14.95
CA PHE A 22 13.66 -5.09 -15.23
C PHE A 22 14.06 -3.96 -16.20
N GLY A 23 15.19 -4.06 -16.86
CA GLY A 23 15.69 -2.99 -17.73
C GLY A 23 16.24 -1.81 -16.93
N LYS A 24 16.09 -0.59 -17.47
CA LYS A 24 16.56 0.62 -16.78
C LYS A 24 15.86 0.78 -15.44
N PRO A 25 16.56 1.22 -14.38
CA PRO A 25 15.95 1.48 -13.10
C PRO A 25 14.72 2.38 -13.26
N LEU A 26 13.64 2.06 -12.55
CA LEU A 26 12.46 2.90 -12.48
C LEU A 26 12.88 4.30 -11.99
N HIS A 27 12.27 5.34 -12.53
CA HIS A 27 12.57 6.71 -12.12
C HIS A 27 12.42 6.84 -10.58
N GLY A 28 13.47 7.29 -9.92
CA GLY A 28 13.53 7.39 -8.46
C GLY A 28 13.94 6.11 -7.71
N TRP A 29 14.04 4.96 -8.37
CA TRP A 29 14.53 3.73 -7.75
C TRP A 29 16.01 3.56 -8.04
N LYS A 30 16.82 3.58 -6.99
CA LYS A 30 18.23 3.23 -7.08
C LYS A 30 18.37 1.74 -6.82
N THR A 31 18.97 1.02 -7.76
CA THR A 31 19.46 -0.32 -7.51
C THR A 31 20.63 -0.24 -6.53
N LYS A 32 20.35 -0.20 -5.25
CA LYS A 32 21.34 -0.55 -4.25
C LYS A 32 21.16 -2.04 -4.00
N GLY A 33 22.05 -2.85 -4.56
CA GLY A 33 22.23 -4.19 -4.05
C GLY A 33 22.48 -4.07 -2.55
N LEU A 34 21.53 -4.52 -1.73
CA LEU A 34 21.79 -4.74 -0.33
C LEU A 34 22.80 -5.88 -0.30
N ILE A 35 24.03 -5.59 0.04
CA ILE A 35 25.09 -6.59 0.21
C ILE A 35 24.92 -7.13 1.61
N ASP A 36 24.45 -8.35 1.73
CA ASP A 36 24.66 -9.13 2.95
C ASP A 36 26.16 -9.49 3.01
N PRO A 37 26.90 -9.00 4.00
CA PRO A 37 28.33 -9.27 4.12
C PRO A 37 28.68 -10.76 4.33
N VAL A 38 27.69 -11.58 4.67
CA VAL A 38 27.86 -13.02 4.95
C VAL A 38 27.47 -13.90 3.77
N VAL A 39 26.50 -13.48 2.94
CA VAL A 39 25.85 -14.36 1.95
C VAL A 39 25.85 -13.81 0.53
N GLY A 40 26.33 -12.58 0.29
CA GLY A 40 26.45 -11.98 -1.03
C GLY A 40 25.32 -11.02 -1.42
N GLN A 41 25.12 -10.83 -2.70
CA GLN A 41 24.29 -9.76 -3.26
C GLN A 41 22.81 -10.08 -3.12
N LEU A 42 22.02 -9.13 -2.57
CA LEU A 42 20.56 -9.23 -2.45
C LEU A 42 19.85 -8.76 -3.71
N HIS A 43 18.82 -9.50 -4.09
CA HIS A 43 17.88 -9.06 -5.09
C HIS A 43 16.83 -8.15 -4.47
N GLY A 44 16.89 -6.88 -4.79
CA GLY A 44 15.90 -5.92 -4.35
C GLY A 44 16.15 -4.54 -4.93
N PHE A 45 15.11 -3.73 -4.89
CA PHE A 45 15.14 -2.33 -5.26
C PHE A 45 14.81 -1.52 -4.02
N VAL A 46 15.61 -0.51 -3.71
CA VAL A 46 15.35 0.44 -2.63
C VAL A 46 15.32 1.82 -3.21
N ASN A 47 14.32 2.61 -2.90
CA ASN A 47 14.27 4.02 -3.25
C ASN A 47 14.61 4.92 -2.05
N ASP A 48 14.87 6.20 -2.32
CA ASP A 48 15.21 7.17 -1.28
C ASP A 48 13.99 7.55 -0.41
N MET A 49 12.77 7.17 -0.81
CA MET A 49 11.52 7.41 -0.07
C MET A 49 11.22 6.30 0.97
N GLY A 50 12.09 5.30 1.11
CA GLY A 50 11.92 4.22 2.09
C GLY A 50 11.13 3.02 1.59
N PHE A 51 10.91 2.90 0.28
CA PHE A 51 10.35 1.68 -0.31
C PHE A 51 11.45 0.70 -0.68
N ALA A 52 11.18 -0.58 -0.45
CA ALA A 52 12.06 -1.66 -0.89
C ALA A 52 11.25 -2.83 -1.45
N LEU A 53 11.48 -3.19 -2.70
CA LEU A 53 10.96 -4.40 -3.30
C LEU A 53 12.03 -5.49 -3.16
N MET A 54 11.71 -6.56 -2.44
CA MET A 54 12.65 -7.62 -2.09
C MET A 54 12.16 -8.97 -2.60
N HIS A 55 13.11 -9.78 -3.11
CA HIS A 55 12.88 -11.17 -3.47
C HIS A 55 13.12 -12.06 -2.26
N VAL A 56 12.13 -12.80 -1.84
CA VAL A 56 12.20 -13.69 -0.67
C VAL A 56 11.83 -15.13 -1.03
N VAL A 57 12.46 -16.09 -0.35
CA VAL A 57 12.14 -17.50 -0.49
C VAL A 57 11.47 -18.01 0.77
N ASN A 58 10.31 -18.63 0.60
CA ASN A 58 9.60 -19.31 1.68
C ASN A 58 10.15 -20.71 1.87
N GLN A 59 10.52 -21.03 3.10
CA GLN A 59 11.16 -22.32 3.45
C GLN A 59 10.35 -23.06 4.51
N LYS A 60 10.30 -24.37 4.38
CA LYS A 60 9.74 -25.29 5.38
C LYS A 60 10.85 -26.06 6.07
N ALA A 61 10.69 -26.32 7.37
CA ALA A 61 11.58 -27.21 8.09
C ALA A 61 11.51 -28.65 7.54
N ASP A 62 12.66 -29.26 7.32
CA ASP A 62 12.84 -30.62 6.86
C ASP A 62 13.95 -31.28 7.72
N GLY A 63 13.55 -31.88 8.82
CA GLY A 63 14.49 -32.33 9.86
C GLY A 63 15.27 -31.15 10.45
N ASP A 64 16.60 -31.22 10.41
CA ASP A 64 17.50 -30.13 10.83
C ASP A 64 17.81 -29.13 9.72
N ALA A 65 17.34 -29.37 8.49
CA ALA A 65 17.53 -28.52 7.32
C ALA A 65 16.28 -27.65 7.03
N TRP A 66 16.42 -26.81 5.99
CA TRP A 66 15.34 -26.02 5.43
C TRP A 66 15.20 -26.31 3.94
N LYS A 67 13.98 -26.60 3.50
CA LYS A 67 13.66 -26.85 2.10
C LYS A 67 12.95 -25.63 1.52
N ASP A 68 13.43 -25.13 0.39
CA ASP A 68 12.77 -24.08 -0.37
C ASP A 68 11.44 -24.61 -0.93
N LEU A 69 10.36 -23.82 -0.78
CA LEU A 69 9.03 -24.15 -1.31
C LEU A 69 8.72 -23.34 -2.55
N TYR A 70 8.75 -22.02 -2.41
CA TYR A 70 8.48 -21.05 -3.46
C TYR A 70 9.09 -19.70 -3.09
N ASP A 71 9.29 -18.89 -4.09
CA ASP A 71 9.77 -17.52 -3.96
C ASP A 71 8.68 -16.51 -4.32
N GLN A 72 8.83 -15.31 -3.83
CA GLN A 72 7.92 -14.19 -4.14
C GLN A 72 8.62 -12.85 -3.93
N PHE A 73 8.08 -11.82 -4.57
CA PHE A 73 8.44 -10.45 -4.23
C PHE A 73 7.56 -9.92 -3.10
N VAL A 74 8.16 -9.17 -2.19
CA VAL A 74 7.47 -8.45 -1.13
C VAL A 74 7.89 -6.98 -1.16
N LEU A 75 6.93 -6.09 -0.92
CA LEU A 75 7.14 -4.66 -0.86
C LEU A 75 7.21 -4.21 0.60
N PHE A 76 8.34 -3.62 0.98
CA PHE A 76 8.51 -2.92 2.25
C PHE A 76 8.32 -1.42 2.02
N GLU A 77 7.71 -0.75 2.97
CA GLU A 77 7.56 0.70 3.00
C GLU A 77 7.82 1.23 4.41
N ASN A 78 8.06 2.51 4.54
CA ASN A 78 8.20 3.14 5.84
C ASN A 78 6.94 2.93 6.69
N PRO A 79 7.06 2.92 8.04
CA PRO A 79 5.90 2.94 8.90
C PRO A 79 5.01 4.15 8.60
N GLY A 80 3.72 3.90 8.52
CA GLY A 80 2.74 4.93 8.21
C GLY A 80 1.49 4.84 9.07
N ALA A 81 0.57 5.75 8.83
CA ALA A 81 -0.73 5.78 9.49
C ALA A 81 -1.86 5.98 8.49
N ILE A 82 -2.99 5.36 8.79
CA ILE A 82 -4.28 5.62 8.15
C ILE A 82 -5.14 6.33 9.18
N VAL A 83 -5.79 7.43 8.82
CA VAL A 83 -6.43 8.30 9.78
C VAL A 83 -7.94 8.36 9.56
N VAL A 84 -8.69 7.90 10.55
CA VAL A 84 -10.15 8.08 10.61
C VAL A 84 -10.43 9.41 11.28
N CYS A 85 -10.59 10.46 10.48
CA CYS A 85 -10.87 11.82 10.92
C CYS A 85 -12.37 12.02 11.05
N THR A 86 -12.88 12.25 12.26
CA THR A 86 -14.31 12.44 12.51
C THR A 86 -14.59 13.84 13.06
N ASP A 87 -15.69 14.45 12.64
CA ASP A 87 -16.18 15.68 13.24
C ASP A 87 -17.19 15.41 14.39
N ASP A 88 -17.64 16.48 15.04
CA ASP A 88 -18.61 16.44 16.14
C ASP A 88 -20.00 15.93 15.74
N ALA A 89 -20.33 15.95 14.44
CA ALA A 89 -21.54 15.35 13.90
C ALA A 89 -21.35 13.85 13.53
N GLY A 90 -20.20 13.26 13.81
CA GLY A 90 -19.88 11.87 13.50
C GLY A 90 -19.61 11.61 12.01
N ARG A 91 -19.41 12.65 11.19
CA ARG A 91 -19.06 12.48 9.78
C ARG A 91 -17.57 12.20 9.64
N VAL A 92 -17.21 11.37 8.66
CA VAL A 92 -15.81 11.00 8.36
C VAL A 92 -15.29 11.81 7.18
N GLY A 93 -14.07 12.32 7.32
CA GLY A 93 -13.35 12.98 6.24
C GLY A 93 -12.68 11.95 5.32
N LEU A 94 -13.05 11.98 4.04
CA LEU A 94 -12.36 11.23 2.98
C LEU A 94 -11.73 12.20 1.98
N VAL A 95 -10.69 11.71 1.33
CA VAL A 95 -9.99 12.37 0.23
C VAL A 95 -10.13 11.54 -1.05
N GLN A 96 -10.13 12.20 -2.20
CA GLN A 96 -9.97 11.51 -3.48
C GLN A 96 -8.49 11.53 -3.85
N ASN A 97 -7.87 10.37 -3.96
CA ASN A 97 -6.52 10.24 -4.44
C ASN A 97 -6.49 9.49 -5.77
N PHE A 98 -5.61 9.91 -6.68
CA PHE A 98 -5.45 9.23 -7.96
C PHE A 98 -4.66 7.94 -7.78
N ARG A 99 -5.28 6.81 -8.08
CA ARG A 99 -4.69 5.47 -7.91
C ARG A 99 -4.73 4.68 -9.20
N LEU A 100 -3.80 3.75 -9.32
CA LEU A 100 -3.79 2.77 -10.38
C LEU A 100 -4.79 1.65 -10.03
N VAL A 101 -6.05 1.92 -10.30
CA VAL A 101 -7.17 1.00 -10.05
C VAL A 101 -8.05 0.91 -11.29
N GLY A 102 -8.86 -0.10 -11.38
CA GLY A 102 -9.79 -0.27 -12.47
C GLY A 102 -10.31 -1.68 -12.56
N ASP A 103 -11.19 -1.92 -13.50
CA ASP A 103 -11.71 -3.25 -13.74
C ASP A 103 -10.63 -4.14 -14.39
N ARG A 104 -10.01 -4.96 -13.52
CA ARG A 104 -8.99 -5.92 -13.95
C ARG A 104 -9.53 -6.95 -14.93
N LEU A 105 -10.83 -7.26 -14.88
CA LEU A 105 -11.44 -8.17 -15.84
C LEU A 105 -11.38 -7.53 -17.22
N ASP A 106 -11.86 -6.31 -17.37
CA ASP A 106 -11.86 -5.62 -18.65
C ASP A 106 -10.45 -5.29 -19.14
N ALA A 107 -9.61 -4.73 -18.28
CA ALA A 107 -8.28 -4.28 -18.67
C ALA A 107 -7.29 -5.42 -18.96
N PHE A 108 -7.41 -6.55 -18.24
CA PHE A 108 -6.39 -7.60 -18.27
C PHE A 108 -6.89 -8.98 -18.74
N LEU A 109 -8.17 -9.27 -18.64
CA LEU A 109 -8.70 -10.60 -18.96
C LEU A 109 -9.58 -10.62 -20.19
N LYS A 110 -10.07 -9.48 -20.68
CA LYS A 110 -10.89 -9.41 -21.88
C LYS A 110 -10.04 -9.54 -23.14
N ASP A 111 -10.35 -10.54 -23.95
CA ASP A 111 -9.74 -10.69 -25.26
C ASP A 111 -10.27 -9.60 -26.19
N PRO A 112 -9.41 -8.75 -26.80
CA PRO A 112 -9.85 -7.62 -27.59
C PRO A 112 -10.48 -8.02 -28.94
N GLU A 113 -10.20 -9.23 -29.44
CA GLU A 113 -10.73 -9.71 -30.73
C GLU A 113 -12.10 -10.36 -30.55
N THR A 114 -12.27 -11.14 -29.51
CA THR A 114 -13.50 -11.90 -29.27
C THR A 114 -14.43 -11.24 -28.23
N GLY A 115 -13.92 -10.32 -27.42
CA GLY A 115 -14.63 -9.74 -26.30
C GLY A 115 -14.86 -10.69 -25.11
N ALA A 116 -14.38 -11.93 -25.20
CA ALA A 116 -14.54 -12.93 -24.15
C ALA A 116 -13.50 -12.75 -23.04
N TYR A 117 -13.89 -13.09 -21.81
CA TYR A 117 -12.96 -13.16 -20.69
C TYR A 117 -12.17 -14.46 -20.75
N ASP A 118 -10.84 -14.35 -20.70
CA ASP A 118 -9.92 -15.48 -20.77
C ASP A 118 -8.68 -15.22 -19.91
N SER A 119 -8.40 -16.11 -18.96
CA SER A 119 -7.20 -16.02 -18.13
C SER A 119 -5.89 -16.07 -18.95
N ALA A 120 -5.90 -16.71 -20.13
CA ALA A 120 -4.76 -16.70 -21.03
C ALA A 120 -4.55 -15.33 -21.71
N ALA A 121 -5.59 -14.49 -21.82
CA ALA A 121 -5.47 -13.13 -22.33
C ALA A 121 -4.52 -12.30 -21.46
N TYR A 122 -4.58 -12.44 -20.14
CA TYR A 122 -3.66 -11.80 -19.21
C TYR A 122 -2.19 -12.17 -19.49
N VAL A 123 -1.90 -13.46 -19.66
CA VAL A 123 -0.54 -13.93 -19.96
C VAL A 123 -0.06 -13.43 -21.33
N ARG A 124 -0.93 -13.41 -22.34
CA ARG A 124 -0.61 -12.83 -23.65
C ARG A 124 -0.30 -11.35 -23.56
N MET A 125 -1.10 -10.60 -22.78
CA MET A 125 -0.90 -9.17 -22.58
C MET A 125 0.41 -8.85 -21.87
N LEU A 126 0.80 -9.61 -20.83
CA LEU A 126 2.09 -9.42 -20.14
C LEU A 126 3.30 -9.59 -21.09
N ARG A 127 3.14 -10.40 -22.15
CA ARG A 127 4.18 -10.59 -23.19
C ARG A 127 4.19 -9.50 -24.25
N ASP A 128 3.09 -8.77 -24.40
CA ASP A 128 2.98 -7.63 -25.30
C ASP A 128 3.12 -6.31 -24.52
N LYS A 129 4.33 -5.75 -24.53
CA LYS A 129 4.65 -4.51 -23.79
C LYS A 129 3.75 -3.33 -24.14
N ARG A 130 3.26 -3.22 -25.39
CA ARG A 130 2.40 -2.10 -25.80
C ARG A 130 0.99 -2.25 -25.24
N ARG A 131 0.44 -3.46 -25.30
CA ARG A 131 -0.88 -3.76 -24.74
C ARG A 131 -0.86 -3.63 -23.22
N PHE A 132 0.19 -4.10 -22.56
CA PHE A 132 0.35 -3.95 -21.12
C PHE A 132 0.41 -2.47 -20.72
N ALA A 133 1.23 -1.66 -21.41
CA ALA A 133 1.31 -0.22 -21.13
C ALA A 133 -0.04 0.47 -21.30
N ALA A 134 -0.75 0.21 -22.40
CA ALA A 134 -2.07 0.77 -22.65
C ALA A 134 -3.11 0.35 -21.57
N ALA A 135 -3.07 -0.91 -21.12
CA ALA A 135 -3.93 -1.36 -20.04
C ALA A 135 -3.62 -0.66 -18.72
N VAL A 136 -2.34 -0.47 -18.40
CA VAL A 136 -1.91 0.26 -17.18
C VAL A 136 -2.35 1.72 -17.25
N GLU A 137 -2.18 2.40 -18.39
CA GLU A 137 -2.62 3.79 -18.58
C GLU A 137 -4.15 3.95 -18.41
N ALA A 138 -4.92 2.94 -18.76
CA ALA A 138 -6.39 2.95 -18.61
C ALA A 138 -6.88 2.74 -17.17
N LEU A 139 -6.02 2.29 -16.24
CA LEU A 139 -6.43 1.94 -14.88
C LEU A 139 -6.46 3.11 -13.91
N GLY A 140 -5.93 4.29 -14.29
CA GLY A 140 -5.88 5.43 -13.39
C GLY A 140 -7.26 5.99 -13.08
N ALA A 141 -7.61 6.12 -11.80
CA ALA A 141 -8.87 6.70 -11.35
C ALA A 141 -8.74 7.42 -10.01
N TYR A 142 -9.63 8.37 -9.75
CA TYR A 142 -9.78 8.96 -8.42
C TYR A 142 -10.62 8.05 -7.54
N VAL A 143 -10.04 7.66 -6.39
CA VAL A 143 -10.64 6.76 -5.42
C VAL A 143 -10.87 7.50 -4.11
N TRP A 144 -12.02 7.30 -3.48
CA TRP A 144 -12.26 7.78 -2.12
C TRP A 144 -11.51 6.92 -1.12
N GLU A 145 -10.68 7.56 -0.30
CA GLU A 145 -9.91 6.89 0.73
C GLU A 145 -9.76 7.75 2.00
N LEU A 146 -9.38 7.14 3.10
CA LEU A 146 -8.96 7.85 4.30
C LEU A 146 -7.61 8.51 4.07
N PRO A 147 -7.34 9.70 4.64
CA PRO A 147 -5.99 10.27 4.66
C PRO A 147 -4.99 9.25 5.20
N ARG A 148 -3.89 9.08 4.49
CA ARG A 148 -2.86 8.11 4.85
C ARG A 148 -1.53 8.40 4.19
N GLY A 149 -0.45 8.15 4.91
CA GLY A 149 0.88 8.25 4.33
C GLY A 149 1.95 7.71 5.24
N LEU A 150 3.18 7.96 4.86
CA LEU A 150 4.37 7.41 5.47
C LEU A 150 5.01 8.42 6.42
N ALA A 151 5.75 7.93 7.39
CA ALA A 151 6.47 8.78 8.31
C ALA A 151 7.52 9.63 7.58
N PRO A 152 7.53 10.96 7.78
CA PRO A 152 8.58 11.80 7.21
C PRO A 152 9.94 11.48 7.83
N ALA A 153 11.01 11.74 7.06
CA ALA A 153 12.38 11.53 7.53
C ALA A 153 12.68 12.38 8.79
N GLY A 154 13.37 11.78 9.73
CA GLY A 154 13.80 12.47 10.95
C GLY A 154 12.76 12.57 12.06
N LEU A 155 11.54 12.08 11.87
CA LEU A 155 10.54 11.98 12.93
C LEU A 155 11.01 10.98 13.98
N SER A 156 11.00 11.38 15.25
CA SER A 156 11.42 10.54 16.38
C SER A 156 10.46 10.69 17.57
N SER A 157 10.05 9.55 18.11
CA SER A 157 9.22 9.44 19.32
C SER A 157 9.21 7.98 19.76
N ASP A 158 8.51 7.66 20.87
CA ASP A 158 8.06 6.30 21.09
C ASP A 158 7.08 5.86 19.98
N VAL A 159 6.84 4.57 19.86
CA VAL A 159 6.05 4.03 18.73
C VAL A 159 4.65 4.64 18.65
N ALA A 160 3.96 4.77 19.76
CA ALA A 160 2.59 5.31 19.79
C ALA A 160 2.56 6.80 19.45
N GLY A 161 3.46 7.59 20.04
CA GLY A 161 3.61 9.00 19.74
C GLY A 161 4.06 9.26 18.31
N PHE A 162 4.95 8.42 17.79
CA PHE A 162 5.39 8.46 16.42
C PHE A 162 4.20 8.31 15.45
N ILE A 163 3.40 7.25 15.60
CA ILE A 163 2.27 6.98 14.72
C ILE A 163 1.18 8.05 14.81
N LYS A 164 0.92 8.57 16.02
CA LYS A 164 -0.02 9.70 16.21
C LYS A 164 0.45 10.96 15.49
N LYS A 165 1.74 11.27 15.53
CA LYS A 165 2.32 12.42 14.80
C LYS A 165 2.18 12.25 13.29
N VAL A 166 2.48 11.06 12.75
CA VAL A 166 2.26 10.76 11.32
C VAL A 166 0.80 10.99 10.98
N ALA A 167 -0.13 10.46 11.76
CA ALA A 167 -1.56 10.63 11.53
C ALA A 167 -1.99 12.12 11.50
N GLN A 168 -1.46 12.94 12.39
CA GLN A 168 -1.74 14.38 12.42
C GLN A 168 -1.21 15.11 11.18
N ILE A 169 -0.03 14.71 10.69
CA ILE A 169 0.58 15.26 9.48
C ILE A 169 -0.29 14.91 8.28
N GLU A 170 -0.59 13.63 8.07
CA GLU A 170 -1.38 13.16 6.93
C GLU A 170 -2.80 13.73 6.90
N ALA A 171 -3.48 13.77 8.06
CA ALA A 171 -4.78 14.40 8.18
C ALA A 171 -4.75 15.86 7.71
N LYS A 172 -3.66 16.58 8.02
CA LYS A 172 -3.48 17.99 7.65
C LYS A 172 -3.12 18.16 6.19
N GLU A 173 -2.17 17.38 5.69
CA GLU A 173 -1.63 17.51 4.34
C GLU A 173 -2.66 17.10 3.28
N GLU A 174 -3.21 15.88 3.39
CA GLU A 174 -4.18 15.38 2.43
C GLU A 174 -5.59 15.94 2.66
N GLY A 175 -6.06 15.95 3.91
CA GLY A 175 -7.46 16.30 4.24
C GLY A 175 -7.68 17.78 4.61
N GLY A 176 -6.64 18.52 4.94
CA GLY A 176 -6.74 19.85 5.53
C GLY A 176 -7.36 19.83 6.94
N PHE A 177 -7.31 18.68 7.65
CA PHE A 177 -7.93 18.48 8.95
C PHE A 177 -6.94 18.70 10.08
N ASP A 178 -7.22 19.62 10.99
CA ASP A 178 -6.55 19.69 12.29
C ASP A 178 -7.27 18.73 13.24
N ILE A 179 -6.59 17.70 13.71
CA ILE A 179 -7.16 16.68 14.59
C ILE A 179 -6.57 16.73 16.00
N ILE A 180 -7.41 16.44 16.99
CA ILE A 180 -7.03 16.20 18.39
C ILE A 180 -7.46 14.79 18.82
N ASP A 181 -7.13 14.42 20.05
CA ASP A 181 -7.50 13.14 20.66
C ASP A 181 -7.12 11.91 19.80
N ALA A 182 -5.95 12.00 19.15
CA ALA A 182 -5.46 10.93 18.30
C ALA A 182 -5.27 9.63 19.12
N GLU A 183 -6.05 8.60 18.75
CA GLU A 183 -6.08 7.30 19.39
C GLU A 183 -5.63 6.20 18.43
N LEU A 184 -4.71 5.34 18.87
CA LEU A 184 -4.28 4.18 18.11
C LEU A 184 -5.32 3.06 18.23
N CYS A 185 -6.04 2.78 17.15
CA CYS A 185 -7.10 1.76 17.10
C CYS A 185 -6.60 0.35 16.75
N GLY A 186 -5.37 0.23 16.29
CA GLY A 186 -4.77 -1.05 15.93
C GLY A 186 -4.09 -1.04 14.57
N LYS A 187 -4.14 -2.16 13.87
CA LYS A 187 -3.43 -2.35 12.59
C LYS A 187 -4.32 -3.04 11.56
N VAL A 188 -4.11 -2.70 10.31
CA VAL A 188 -4.67 -3.40 9.14
C VAL A 188 -3.54 -3.75 8.18
N ASN A 189 -3.73 -4.83 7.40
CA ASN A 189 -2.79 -5.21 6.36
C ASN A 189 -3.57 -5.33 5.04
N ALA A 190 -3.14 -4.61 4.02
CA ALA A 190 -3.79 -4.61 2.72
C ALA A 190 -3.70 -5.96 2.00
N ASN A 191 -2.57 -6.62 2.12
CA ASN A 191 -2.30 -7.89 1.45
C ASN A 191 -1.12 -8.59 2.13
N THR A 192 -1.42 -9.59 2.95
CA THR A 192 -0.41 -10.35 3.72
C THR A 192 0.56 -11.16 2.87
N THR A 193 0.26 -11.35 1.59
CA THR A 193 1.15 -12.04 0.65
C THR A 193 2.22 -11.11 0.10
N PHE A 194 1.86 -9.85 -0.16
CA PHE A 194 2.71 -8.90 -0.87
C PHE A 194 3.33 -7.85 0.05
N PHE A 195 2.57 -7.40 1.08
CA PHE A 195 3.05 -6.45 2.09
C PHE A 195 3.33 -7.17 3.41
N PRO A 196 4.59 -7.26 3.88
CA PRO A 196 4.94 -8.00 5.10
C PRO A 196 4.59 -7.27 6.39
N HIS A 197 4.22 -6.02 6.32
CA HIS A 197 3.90 -5.17 7.48
C HIS A 197 2.48 -4.64 7.41
N ALA A 198 1.94 -4.29 8.58
CA ALA A 198 0.61 -3.72 8.71
C ALA A 198 0.69 -2.21 8.92
N GLN A 199 -0.24 -1.48 8.32
CA GLN A 199 -0.44 -0.06 8.55
C GLN A 199 -1.17 0.18 9.86
N HIS A 200 -0.82 1.24 10.58
CA HIS A 200 -1.46 1.63 11.81
C HIS A 200 -2.72 2.45 11.55
N VAL A 201 -3.78 2.16 12.29
CA VAL A 201 -5.04 2.90 12.23
C VAL A 201 -5.13 3.84 13.42
N VAL A 202 -5.32 5.12 13.15
CA VAL A 202 -5.50 6.17 14.15
C VAL A 202 -6.86 6.81 13.95
N ARG A 203 -7.61 7.04 15.03
CA ARG A 203 -8.82 7.86 15.05
C ARG A 203 -8.48 9.22 15.63
N GLY A 204 -9.05 10.29 15.08
CA GLY A 204 -8.89 11.64 15.61
C GLY A 204 -10.13 12.49 15.37
N THR A 205 -10.37 13.46 16.29
CA THR A 205 -11.49 14.40 16.20
C THR A 205 -11.05 15.66 15.45
N ILE A 206 -11.77 16.05 14.42
CA ILE A 206 -11.51 17.27 13.64
C ILE A 206 -11.97 18.48 14.46
N VAL A 207 -11.06 19.40 14.71
CA VAL A 207 -11.33 20.67 15.42
C VAL A 207 -11.26 21.88 14.49
N ALA A 208 -10.57 21.76 13.37
CA ALA A 208 -10.52 22.80 12.34
C ALA A 208 -10.33 22.17 10.96
N ARG A 209 -10.77 22.90 9.94
CA ARG A 209 -10.62 22.54 8.53
C ARG A 209 -10.01 23.72 7.79
N GLY A 210 -8.99 23.42 6.99
CA GLY A 210 -8.30 24.38 6.14
C GLY A 210 -8.09 23.84 4.74
N ALA A 211 -7.28 24.53 3.96
CA ALA A 211 -6.81 24.00 2.68
C ALA A 211 -5.87 22.81 2.94
N ASN A 212 -6.07 21.73 2.20
CA ASN A 212 -5.11 20.66 2.14
C ASN A 212 -3.81 21.14 1.43
N ARG A 213 -2.70 20.51 1.75
CA ARG A 213 -1.38 20.81 1.18
C ARG A 213 -0.66 19.49 0.94
N PRO A 214 -1.14 18.68 -0.03
CA PRO A 214 -0.53 17.39 -0.35
C PRO A 214 0.93 17.60 -0.78
N GLU A 215 1.72 16.57 -0.64
CA GLU A 215 3.08 16.55 -1.17
C GLU A 215 3.06 16.71 -2.70
N GLU A 216 4.19 17.19 -3.28
CA GLU A 216 4.30 17.47 -4.73
C GLU A 216 3.99 16.24 -5.61
N LEU A 217 4.20 15.04 -5.08
CA LEU A 217 3.97 13.77 -5.79
C LEU A 217 2.56 13.20 -5.59
N GLU A 218 1.74 13.84 -4.78
CA GLU A 218 0.38 13.41 -4.50
C GLU A 218 -0.65 14.14 -5.36
N THR A 219 -1.63 13.40 -5.83
CA THR A 219 -2.70 13.97 -6.65
C THR A 219 -4.03 13.85 -5.90
N ILE A 220 -4.23 14.76 -4.94
CA ILE A 220 -5.48 14.84 -4.19
C ILE A 220 -6.51 15.64 -5.00
N GLY A 221 -7.65 15.03 -5.28
CA GLY A 221 -8.75 15.63 -6.02
C GLY A 221 -9.68 16.42 -5.09
N LYS A 222 -10.61 15.72 -4.47
CA LYS A 222 -11.63 16.32 -3.59
C LYS A 222 -11.44 15.86 -2.15
N VAL A 223 -11.80 16.73 -1.21
CA VAL A 223 -11.91 16.41 0.22
C VAL A 223 -13.37 16.63 0.65
N LYS A 224 -14.00 15.64 1.27
CA LYS A 224 -15.41 15.72 1.66
C LYS A 224 -15.66 14.97 2.97
N MET A 225 -16.68 15.44 3.71
CA MET A 225 -17.21 14.77 4.90
C MET A 225 -18.39 13.90 4.51
N PHE A 226 -18.43 12.69 5.02
CA PHE A 226 -19.48 11.70 4.74
C PHE A 226 -20.14 11.22 6.04
N THR A 227 -21.45 11.07 6.02
CA THR A 227 -22.18 10.44 7.12
C THR A 227 -21.98 8.91 7.12
N PRO A 228 -22.29 8.19 8.20
CA PRO A 228 -22.29 6.74 8.21
C PRO A 228 -23.17 6.12 7.11
N GLU A 229 -24.31 6.75 6.85
CA GLU A 229 -25.25 6.33 5.80
C GLU A 229 -24.65 6.51 4.40
N ASP A 230 -23.93 7.62 4.15
CA ASP A 230 -23.21 7.85 2.90
C ASP A 230 -22.15 6.77 2.69
N LEU A 231 -21.35 6.47 3.74
CA LEU A 231 -20.29 5.48 3.66
C LEU A 231 -20.84 4.08 3.36
N ARG A 232 -21.98 3.71 4.00
CA ARG A 232 -22.64 2.42 3.72
C ARG A 232 -23.11 2.35 2.28
N ARG A 233 -23.85 3.36 1.82
CA ARG A 233 -24.30 3.42 0.41
C ARG A 233 -23.13 3.32 -0.55
N MET A 234 -22.07 4.09 -0.31
CA MET A 234 -20.87 4.07 -1.16
C MET A 234 -20.18 2.71 -1.18
N ALA A 235 -20.17 1.99 -0.05
CA ALA A 235 -19.63 0.63 0.02
C ALA A 235 -20.52 -0.38 -0.73
N ASP A 236 -21.85 -0.25 -0.60
CA ASP A 236 -22.81 -1.13 -1.28
C ASP A 236 -22.85 -0.89 -2.81
N GLU A 237 -22.51 0.32 -3.26
CA GLU A 237 -22.49 0.72 -4.67
C GLU A 237 -21.08 0.67 -5.30
N ASP A 238 -20.10 0.08 -4.63
CA ASP A 238 -18.69 0.00 -5.04
C ASP A 238 -18.04 1.38 -5.34
N GLU A 239 -18.56 2.48 -4.76
CA GLU A 239 -17.93 3.80 -4.80
C GLU A 239 -16.80 3.94 -3.76
N LEU A 240 -16.90 3.19 -2.65
CA LEU A 240 -15.90 3.07 -1.59
C LEU A 240 -15.40 1.62 -1.53
N PHE A 241 -14.37 1.31 -2.28
CA PHE A 241 -13.84 -0.06 -2.42
C PHE A 241 -12.38 -0.21 -1.97
N ASP A 242 -11.72 0.88 -1.53
CA ASP A 242 -10.37 0.79 -0.99
C ASP A 242 -10.34 -0.06 0.28
N GLY A 243 -9.69 -1.23 0.21
CA GLY A 243 -9.68 -2.21 1.29
C GLY A 243 -9.03 -1.70 2.58
N LEU A 244 -8.03 -0.80 2.49
CA LEU A 244 -7.43 -0.18 3.67
C LEU A 244 -8.41 0.76 4.36
N THR A 245 -9.15 1.55 3.60
CA THR A 245 -10.19 2.45 4.13
C THR A 245 -11.29 1.66 4.82
N LEU A 246 -11.87 0.66 4.15
CA LEU A 246 -12.95 -0.16 4.72
C LEU A 246 -12.52 -0.87 6.00
N ALA A 247 -11.34 -1.51 5.99
CA ALA A 247 -10.82 -2.19 7.16
C ALA A 247 -10.48 -1.21 8.31
N SER A 248 -10.01 -0.01 7.99
CA SER A 248 -9.68 1.02 9.00
C SER A 248 -10.92 1.62 9.64
N LEU A 249 -11.99 1.86 8.88
CA LEU A 249 -13.28 2.28 9.41
C LEU A 249 -13.82 1.24 10.41
N ALA A 250 -13.84 -0.04 10.03
CA ALA A 250 -14.25 -1.12 10.91
C ALA A 250 -13.37 -1.22 12.18
N LYS A 251 -12.04 -1.04 12.03
CA LYS A 251 -11.07 -1.10 13.14
C LYS A 251 -11.24 0.05 14.13
N ALA A 252 -11.61 1.23 13.67
CA ALA A 252 -11.91 2.39 14.50
C ALA A 252 -13.31 2.33 15.15
N ALA A 253 -13.99 1.19 15.08
CA ALA A 253 -15.36 0.99 15.55
C ALA A 253 -16.39 1.92 14.86
N TYR A 254 -16.11 2.29 13.63
CA TYR A 254 -17.04 3.02 12.80
C TYR A 254 -17.92 2.00 12.07
N HIS A 255 -19.08 1.72 12.68
CA HIS A 255 -20.05 0.76 12.13
C HIS A 255 -20.94 1.49 11.12
N PHE A 256 -20.88 1.08 9.88
CA PHE A 256 -21.76 1.55 8.81
C PHE A 256 -22.57 0.37 8.24
#